data_d103822c62a90d095a224fdf998d7531
#
_entry.id   d103822c62a90d095a224fdf998d7531
#
_cell.length_a   1.000
_cell.length_b   1.000
_cell.length_c   1.000
_cell.angle_alpha   90.00
_cell.angle_beta   90.00
_cell.angle_gamma   90.00
#
_symmetry.space_group_name_H-M   'P 1'
#
loop_
_entity.id
_entity.type
_entity.pdbx_description
1 polymer ?
#
loop_
_entity_poly.entity_id
_entity_poly.type
_entity_poly.pdbx_seq_one_letter_code
_entity_poly.pdbx_strand_id
1 'polypeptide(L)'
;MKVGFVGLGNMGSAMAHNLIKAGHTLTVYNHTRGRAEEFRPLGATVAETPGEAASGAEAFITMVADDRAVEGVIFGQGKVIESLPAGGVHICMCTISVALSHRLLAAHRGQKQHFIAAPVFGRPDAAAAAKLFIAVAGSAEQITRCQPLFDAMGQRTFVVGDDAPAASLVKVTGNFLITTVIESLGEAFALIRKSGVDPGKFLEVLTGSLFSSPVYRTYGGMIAADNFEPVGFSMPLGMKDNRLVLAAAEEAAVPMPMASLVRDRMLAATAQGLGDADWAAIARISLREAGL
;
A
#
# COMPACT_ATOMS: atom_id res chain seq x y z
N MET A 1 -16.30 -13.89 -10.66
CA MET A 1 -16.17 -14.38 -9.27
C MET A 1 -17.05 -13.55 -8.35
N LYS A 2 -17.55 -14.16 -7.27
CA LYS A 2 -18.17 -13.44 -6.14
C LYS A 2 -17.09 -12.95 -5.20
N VAL A 3 -16.99 -11.66 -5.01
CA VAL A 3 -15.90 -11.02 -4.27
C VAL A 3 -16.45 -10.20 -3.12
N GLY A 4 -16.02 -10.50 -1.89
CA GLY A 4 -16.17 -9.60 -0.76
C GLY A 4 -15.05 -8.56 -0.78
N PHE A 5 -15.35 -7.28 -0.62
CA PHE A 5 -14.33 -6.22 -0.65
C PHE A 5 -14.49 -5.29 0.55
N VAL A 6 -13.44 -5.15 1.35
CA VAL A 6 -13.42 -4.30 2.54
C VAL A 6 -12.33 -3.25 2.47
N GLY A 7 -12.74 -2.00 2.69
CA GLY A 7 -11.84 -0.85 2.68
C GLY A 7 -11.93 -0.06 1.38
N LEU A 8 -12.86 0.90 1.33
CA LEU A 8 -13.13 1.76 0.16
C LEU A 8 -12.53 3.16 0.38
N GLY A 9 -11.25 3.19 0.76
CA GLY A 9 -10.42 4.40 0.75
C GLY A 9 -9.98 4.78 -0.66
N ASN A 10 -9.04 5.72 -0.78
CA ASN A 10 -8.56 6.23 -2.08
C ASN A 10 -8.06 5.12 -3.02
N MET A 11 -7.41 4.09 -2.48
CA MET A 11 -6.96 2.94 -3.26
C MET A 11 -8.10 1.94 -3.49
N GLY A 12 -8.74 1.48 -2.41
CA GLY A 12 -9.72 0.40 -2.47
C GLY A 12 -10.97 0.74 -3.27
N SER A 13 -11.43 2.01 -3.25
CA SER A 13 -12.54 2.46 -4.07
C SER A 13 -12.23 2.29 -5.57
N ALA A 14 -11.06 2.74 -6.02
CA ALA A 14 -10.63 2.59 -7.40
C ALA A 14 -10.48 1.10 -7.81
N MET A 15 -9.91 0.28 -6.92
CA MET A 15 -9.76 -1.16 -7.14
C MET A 15 -11.12 -1.87 -7.25
N ALA A 16 -12.08 -1.55 -6.37
CA ALA A 16 -13.43 -2.10 -6.41
C ALA A 16 -14.18 -1.70 -7.69
N HIS A 17 -14.05 -0.45 -8.15
CA HIS A 17 -14.60 -0.02 -9.44
C HIS A 17 -14.06 -0.86 -10.62
N ASN A 18 -12.76 -1.09 -10.64
CA ASN A 18 -12.13 -1.89 -11.71
C ASN A 18 -12.59 -3.34 -11.69
N LEU A 19 -12.80 -3.94 -10.51
CA LEU A 19 -13.35 -5.28 -10.38
C LEU A 19 -14.79 -5.38 -10.90
N ILE A 20 -15.64 -4.39 -10.61
CA ILE A 20 -17.01 -4.32 -11.16
C ILE A 20 -16.95 -4.19 -12.68
N LYS A 21 -16.11 -3.29 -13.20
CA LYS A 21 -15.93 -3.07 -14.65
C LYS A 21 -15.46 -4.34 -15.37
N ALA A 22 -14.67 -5.18 -14.68
CA ALA A 22 -14.22 -6.48 -15.20
C ALA A 22 -15.30 -7.58 -15.09
N GLY A 23 -16.50 -7.29 -14.60
CA GLY A 23 -17.63 -8.21 -14.54
C GLY A 23 -17.65 -9.09 -13.28
N HIS A 24 -16.92 -8.75 -12.24
CA HIS A 24 -17.01 -9.44 -10.95
C HIS A 24 -18.21 -8.96 -10.13
N THR A 25 -18.83 -9.86 -9.38
CA THR A 25 -19.95 -9.53 -8.48
C THR A 25 -19.39 -9.18 -7.11
N LEU A 26 -19.58 -7.92 -6.66
CA LEU A 26 -19.03 -7.43 -5.41
C LEU A 26 -20.07 -7.33 -4.31
N THR A 27 -19.68 -7.77 -3.10
CA THR A 27 -20.28 -7.36 -1.84
C THR A 27 -19.27 -6.50 -1.11
N VAL A 28 -19.59 -5.23 -0.87
CA VAL A 28 -18.65 -4.23 -0.36
C VAL A 28 -18.98 -3.82 1.07
N TYR A 29 -17.95 -3.57 1.86
CA TYR A 29 -18.08 -2.97 3.19
C TYR A 29 -17.02 -1.89 3.40
N ASN A 30 -17.41 -0.81 4.07
CA ASN A 30 -16.48 0.21 4.56
C ASN A 30 -16.95 0.76 5.91
N HIS A 31 -16.00 1.02 6.81
CA HIS A 31 -16.32 1.59 8.13
C HIS A 31 -17.16 2.89 8.03
N THR A 32 -16.82 3.76 7.07
CA THR A 32 -17.67 4.91 6.71
C THR A 32 -18.68 4.43 5.66
N ARG A 33 -19.89 4.12 6.11
CA ARG A 33 -20.97 3.52 5.30
C ARG A 33 -21.22 4.28 3.98
N GLY A 34 -21.21 5.62 4.01
CA GLY A 34 -21.44 6.44 2.82
C GLY A 34 -20.58 6.07 1.62
N ARG A 35 -19.31 5.71 1.86
CA ARG A 35 -18.41 5.25 0.80
C ARG A 35 -18.82 3.91 0.19
N ALA A 36 -19.44 3.02 0.95
CA ALA A 36 -19.94 1.75 0.41
C ALA A 36 -21.24 1.95 -0.38
N GLU A 37 -22.10 2.89 0.05
CA GLU A 37 -23.35 3.19 -0.64
C GLU A 37 -23.13 3.75 -2.07
N GLU A 38 -22.00 4.39 -2.34
CA GLU A 38 -21.61 4.84 -3.68
C GLU A 38 -21.49 3.68 -4.69
N PHE A 39 -21.32 2.46 -4.22
CA PHE A 39 -21.19 1.26 -5.07
C PHE A 39 -22.53 0.58 -5.40
N ARG A 40 -23.61 0.91 -4.68
CA ARG A 40 -24.95 0.34 -4.92
C ARG A 40 -25.47 0.61 -6.33
N PRO A 41 -25.38 1.85 -6.88
CA PRO A 41 -25.78 2.12 -8.27
C PRO A 41 -24.94 1.39 -9.32
N LEU A 42 -23.75 0.91 -8.94
CA LEU A 42 -22.85 0.14 -9.80
C LEU A 42 -23.14 -1.37 -9.78
N GLY A 43 -24.17 -1.79 -9.05
CA GLY A 43 -24.59 -3.19 -8.94
C GLY A 43 -23.89 -3.99 -7.82
N ALA A 44 -23.14 -3.34 -6.92
CA ALA A 44 -22.60 -4.01 -5.76
C ALA A 44 -23.64 -4.14 -4.64
N THR A 45 -23.54 -5.24 -3.88
CA THR A 45 -24.27 -5.38 -2.62
C THR A 45 -23.50 -4.66 -1.53
N VAL A 46 -24.19 -3.84 -0.70
CA VAL A 46 -23.58 -3.16 0.45
C VAL A 46 -23.88 -3.97 1.70
N ALA A 47 -22.83 -4.46 2.34
CA ALA A 47 -22.91 -5.22 3.57
C ALA A 47 -22.93 -4.32 4.82
N GLU A 48 -23.55 -4.76 5.90
CA GLU A 48 -23.58 -4.09 7.19
C GLU A 48 -22.32 -4.38 8.02
N THR A 49 -21.70 -5.54 7.79
CA THR A 49 -20.50 -5.98 8.50
C THR A 49 -19.47 -6.58 7.53
N PRO A 50 -18.18 -6.60 7.90
CA PRO A 50 -17.15 -7.30 7.11
C PRO A 50 -17.47 -8.79 6.90
N GLY A 51 -18.07 -9.44 7.91
CA GLY A 51 -18.46 -10.85 7.84
C GLY A 51 -19.55 -11.11 6.79
N GLU A 52 -20.54 -10.20 6.67
CA GLU A 52 -21.52 -10.27 5.59
C GLU A 52 -20.88 -10.13 4.22
N ALA A 53 -19.89 -9.23 4.08
CA ALA A 53 -19.16 -9.09 2.82
C ALA A 53 -18.36 -10.36 2.47
N ALA A 54 -17.91 -11.11 3.47
CA ALA A 54 -17.17 -12.36 3.29
C ALA A 54 -18.09 -13.58 3.06
N SER A 55 -19.34 -13.50 3.52
CA SER A 55 -20.29 -14.62 3.44
C SER A 55 -20.62 -14.96 1.99
N GLY A 56 -20.33 -16.21 1.59
CA GLY A 56 -20.54 -16.70 0.23
C GLY A 56 -19.55 -16.15 -0.82
N ALA A 57 -18.53 -15.42 -0.41
CA ALA A 57 -17.47 -14.95 -1.30
C ALA A 57 -16.52 -16.11 -1.69
N GLU A 58 -16.15 -16.17 -2.96
CA GLU A 58 -15.09 -17.04 -3.46
C GLU A 58 -13.71 -16.46 -3.16
N ALA A 59 -13.61 -15.12 -3.20
CA ALA A 59 -12.44 -14.34 -2.79
C ALA A 59 -12.90 -13.18 -1.90
N PHE A 60 -12.13 -12.89 -0.87
CA PHE A 60 -12.36 -11.77 0.04
C PHE A 60 -11.13 -10.87 0.03
N ILE A 61 -11.30 -9.60 -0.34
CA ILE A 61 -10.20 -8.64 -0.48
C ILE A 61 -10.25 -7.65 0.66
N THR A 62 -9.09 -7.41 1.30
CA THR A 62 -8.90 -6.30 2.24
C THR A 62 -7.96 -5.26 1.66
N MET A 63 -8.36 -3.97 1.75
CA MET A 63 -7.53 -2.81 1.40
C MET A 63 -7.73 -1.71 2.44
N VAL A 64 -7.17 -1.92 3.63
CA VAL A 64 -7.26 -1.04 4.80
C VAL A 64 -5.88 -0.55 5.23
N ALA A 65 -5.83 0.39 6.19
CA ALA A 65 -4.64 1.21 6.43
C ALA A 65 -3.46 0.48 7.09
N ASP A 66 -3.73 -0.42 8.04
CA ASP A 66 -2.72 -0.97 8.94
C ASP A 66 -3.13 -2.33 9.54
N ASP A 67 -2.22 -2.88 10.35
CA ASP A 67 -2.41 -4.15 11.05
C ASP A 67 -3.67 -4.15 11.91
N ARG A 68 -3.90 -3.08 12.69
CA ARG A 68 -5.06 -2.96 13.58
C ARG A 68 -6.37 -3.01 12.80
N ALA A 69 -6.42 -2.36 11.66
CA ALA A 69 -7.59 -2.36 10.80
C ALA A 69 -7.84 -3.75 10.19
N VAL A 70 -6.79 -4.45 9.74
CA VAL A 70 -6.91 -5.83 9.24
C VAL A 70 -7.34 -6.78 10.36
N GLU A 71 -6.76 -6.69 11.54
CA GLU A 71 -7.15 -7.50 12.71
C GLU A 71 -8.61 -7.26 13.09
N GLY A 72 -9.06 -6.01 13.10
CA GLY A 72 -10.45 -5.64 13.37
C GLY A 72 -11.43 -6.24 12.36
N VAL A 73 -11.06 -6.29 11.09
CA VAL A 73 -11.85 -6.92 10.01
C VAL A 73 -11.88 -8.43 10.15
N ILE A 74 -10.73 -9.07 10.35
CA ILE A 74 -10.61 -10.53 10.28
C ILE A 74 -11.04 -11.19 11.59
N PHE A 75 -10.54 -10.70 12.74
CA PHE A 75 -10.74 -11.32 14.06
C PHE A 75 -11.72 -10.56 14.96
N GLY A 76 -12.09 -9.32 14.60
CA GLY A 76 -12.96 -8.45 15.38
C GLY A 76 -14.44 -8.80 15.25
N GLN A 77 -15.31 -7.83 15.55
CA GLN A 77 -16.77 -8.02 15.54
C GLN A 77 -17.32 -8.46 14.17
N GLY A 78 -16.62 -8.15 13.08
CA GLY A 78 -17.01 -8.58 11.72
C GLY A 78 -16.83 -10.05 11.44
N LYS A 79 -16.02 -10.75 12.25
CA LYS A 79 -15.84 -12.24 12.23
C LYS A 79 -15.60 -12.81 10.83
N VAL A 80 -14.82 -12.15 9.99
CA VAL A 80 -14.54 -12.62 8.62
C VAL A 80 -13.94 -14.03 8.65
N ILE A 81 -13.08 -14.32 9.64
CA ILE A 81 -12.45 -15.63 9.80
C ILE A 81 -13.47 -16.77 9.99
N GLU A 82 -14.65 -16.45 10.56
CA GLU A 82 -15.75 -17.41 10.75
C GLU A 82 -16.74 -17.40 9.56
N SER A 83 -16.81 -16.28 8.81
CA SER A 83 -17.84 -16.06 7.78
C SER A 83 -17.37 -16.43 6.37
N LEU A 84 -16.07 -16.36 6.09
CA LEU A 84 -15.52 -16.76 4.79
C LEU A 84 -15.65 -18.28 4.66
N PRO A 85 -16.26 -18.81 3.58
CA PRO A 85 -16.44 -20.24 3.41
C PRO A 85 -15.12 -21.02 3.39
N ALA A 86 -15.15 -22.29 3.78
CA ALA A 86 -14.04 -23.21 3.53
C ALA A 86 -13.73 -23.24 2.02
N GLY A 87 -12.43 -23.20 1.66
CA GLY A 87 -11.97 -23.05 0.28
C GLY A 87 -12.05 -21.61 -0.27
N GLY A 88 -12.63 -20.66 0.47
CA GLY A 88 -12.57 -19.23 0.16
C GLY A 88 -11.15 -18.69 0.33
N VAL A 89 -10.81 -17.66 -0.45
CA VAL A 89 -9.46 -17.06 -0.46
C VAL A 89 -9.52 -15.66 0.12
N HIS A 90 -8.81 -15.41 1.22
CA HIS A 90 -8.55 -14.03 1.66
C HIS A 90 -7.33 -13.48 0.91
N ILE A 91 -7.51 -12.40 0.17
CA ILE A 91 -6.46 -11.65 -0.54
C ILE A 91 -6.21 -10.37 0.24
N CYS A 92 -5.11 -10.31 0.98
CA CYS A 92 -4.71 -9.11 1.71
C CYS A 92 -3.87 -8.20 0.81
N MET A 93 -4.44 -7.08 0.37
CA MET A 93 -3.76 -6.09 -0.47
C MET A 93 -3.20 -4.91 0.36
N CYS A 94 -3.30 -5.00 1.67
CA CYS A 94 -2.80 -4.03 2.63
C CYS A 94 -1.29 -4.11 2.81
N THR A 95 -0.68 -3.00 3.25
CA THR A 95 0.70 -3.01 3.77
C THR A 95 0.66 -3.30 5.26
N ILE A 96 0.96 -4.53 5.64
CA ILE A 96 0.93 -5.07 7.00
C ILE A 96 2.30 -5.62 7.42
N SER A 97 2.45 -5.89 8.72
CA SER A 97 3.64 -6.54 9.24
C SER A 97 3.78 -7.99 8.74
N VAL A 98 5.01 -8.45 8.64
CA VAL A 98 5.33 -9.84 8.34
C VAL A 98 4.71 -10.75 9.42
N ALA A 99 4.79 -10.35 10.69
CA ALA A 99 4.22 -11.07 11.82
C ALA A 99 2.70 -11.25 11.70
N LEU A 100 1.95 -10.19 11.34
CA LEU A 100 0.51 -10.32 11.11
C LEU A 100 0.22 -11.21 9.90
N SER A 101 1.01 -11.13 8.84
CA SER A 101 0.85 -12.00 7.66
C SER A 101 1.01 -13.49 8.03
N HIS A 102 1.98 -13.86 8.87
CA HIS A 102 2.11 -15.22 9.42
C HIS A 102 0.87 -15.63 10.22
N ARG A 103 0.39 -14.74 11.07
CA ARG A 103 -0.78 -15.02 11.91
C ARG A 103 -2.07 -15.21 11.09
N LEU A 104 -2.26 -14.41 10.04
CA LEU A 104 -3.37 -14.55 9.10
C LEU A 104 -3.30 -15.89 8.35
N LEU A 105 -2.12 -16.25 7.84
CA LEU A 105 -1.89 -17.53 7.16
C LEU A 105 -2.28 -18.72 8.07
N ALA A 106 -1.82 -18.71 9.31
CA ALA A 106 -2.14 -19.77 10.27
C ALA A 106 -3.64 -19.83 10.59
N ALA A 107 -4.28 -18.67 10.81
CA ALA A 107 -5.71 -18.57 11.13
C ALA A 107 -6.60 -19.08 9.99
N HIS A 108 -6.34 -18.63 8.75
CA HIS A 108 -7.11 -19.08 7.58
C HIS A 108 -6.93 -20.58 7.32
N ARG A 109 -5.70 -21.11 7.48
CA ARG A 109 -5.45 -22.55 7.39
C ARG A 109 -6.28 -23.33 8.41
N GLY A 110 -6.40 -22.85 9.64
CA GLY A 110 -7.21 -23.46 10.70
C GLY A 110 -8.70 -23.55 10.35
N GLN A 111 -9.20 -22.67 9.50
CA GLN A 111 -10.58 -22.63 9.00
C GLN A 111 -10.76 -23.31 7.62
N LYS A 112 -9.75 -24.02 7.13
CA LYS A 112 -9.73 -24.59 5.77
C LYS A 112 -9.96 -23.56 4.66
N GLN A 113 -9.53 -22.33 4.90
CA GLN A 113 -9.50 -21.21 3.97
C GLN A 113 -8.10 -21.03 3.42
N HIS A 114 -7.96 -20.24 2.36
CA HIS A 114 -6.68 -19.87 1.78
C HIS A 114 -6.34 -18.41 2.08
N PHE A 115 -5.06 -18.11 2.19
CA PHE A 115 -4.56 -16.77 2.40
C PHE A 115 -3.51 -16.43 1.33
N ILE A 116 -3.68 -15.28 0.68
CA ILE A 116 -2.74 -14.68 -0.26
C ILE A 116 -2.39 -13.29 0.25
N ALA A 117 -1.12 -12.98 0.44
CA ALA A 117 -0.67 -11.61 0.56
C ALA A 117 -0.40 -11.05 -0.84
N ALA A 118 -1.03 -9.92 -1.16
CA ALA A 118 -0.98 -9.30 -2.48
C ALA A 118 -0.84 -7.76 -2.39
N PRO A 119 0.11 -7.23 -1.59
CA PRO A 119 0.31 -5.79 -1.49
C PRO A 119 0.67 -5.17 -2.84
N VAL A 120 0.37 -3.87 -2.97
CA VAL A 120 0.47 -3.16 -4.24
C VAL A 120 1.49 -2.04 -4.21
N PHE A 121 2.16 -1.79 -5.33
CA PHE A 121 2.93 -0.58 -5.61
C PHE A 121 2.17 0.26 -6.62
N GLY A 122 2.00 1.52 -6.29
CA GLY A 122 1.27 2.52 -7.07
C GLY A 122 0.54 3.49 -6.15
N ARG A 123 0.19 4.65 -6.68
CA ARG A 123 -0.59 5.70 -6.02
C ARG A 123 -2.07 5.59 -6.48
N PRO A 124 -3.00 6.41 -5.93
CA PRO A 124 -4.41 6.33 -6.29
C PRO A 124 -4.73 6.49 -7.80
N ASP A 125 -3.94 7.29 -8.51
CA ASP A 125 -4.02 7.43 -9.97
C ASP A 125 -3.72 6.12 -10.72
N ALA A 126 -2.68 5.40 -10.30
CA ALA A 126 -2.36 4.08 -10.85
C ALA A 126 -3.44 3.05 -10.51
N ALA A 127 -4.03 3.12 -9.30
CA ALA A 127 -5.15 2.26 -8.93
C ALA A 127 -6.38 2.52 -9.81
N ALA A 128 -6.73 3.80 -10.05
CA ALA A 128 -7.84 4.18 -10.92
C ALA A 128 -7.64 3.73 -12.37
N ALA A 129 -6.41 3.76 -12.85
CA ALA A 129 -6.04 3.33 -14.20
C ALA A 129 -5.85 1.81 -14.36
N ALA A 130 -6.07 0.99 -13.32
CA ALA A 130 -5.75 -0.45 -13.29
C ALA A 130 -4.27 -0.73 -13.62
N LYS A 131 -3.36 0.14 -13.14
CA LYS A 131 -1.92 0.08 -13.42
C LYS A 131 -1.08 -0.21 -12.17
N LEU A 132 -1.66 -0.87 -11.18
CA LEU A 132 -0.90 -1.28 -10.02
C LEU A 132 0.12 -2.37 -10.38
N PHE A 133 1.25 -2.38 -9.68
CA PHE A 133 2.13 -3.53 -9.62
C PHE A 133 1.78 -4.31 -8.35
N ILE A 134 1.48 -5.59 -8.50
CA ILE A 134 1.00 -6.44 -7.41
C ILE A 134 2.09 -7.47 -7.08
N ALA A 135 2.63 -7.43 -5.87
CA ALA A 135 3.53 -8.48 -5.39
C ALA A 135 2.69 -9.54 -4.67
N VAL A 136 2.71 -10.77 -5.15
CA VAL A 136 1.82 -11.84 -4.66
C VAL A 136 2.65 -12.98 -4.11
N ALA A 137 2.27 -13.48 -2.93
CA ALA A 137 2.75 -14.74 -2.39
C ALA A 137 1.62 -15.56 -1.77
N GLY A 138 1.73 -16.88 -1.90
CA GLY A 138 0.77 -17.86 -1.43
C GLY A 138 0.72 -19.08 -2.34
N SER A 139 -0.26 -19.98 -2.13
CA SER A 139 -0.41 -21.17 -2.97
C SER A 139 -0.54 -20.83 -4.46
N ALA A 140 0.28 -21.45 -5.30
CA ALA A 140 0.29 -21.24 -6.75
C ALA A 140 -1.07 -21.51 -7.40
N GLU A 141 -1.81 -22.53 -6.90
CA GLU A 141 -3.16 -22.85 -7.35
C GLU A 141 -4.12 -21.68 -7.09
N GLN A 142 -4.08 -21.12 -5.87
CA GLN A 142 -4.97 -20.04 -5.50
C GLN A 142 -4.58 -18.70 -6.16
N ILE A 143 -3.29 -18.45 -6.38
CA ILE A 143 -2.82 -17.30 -7.16
C ILE A 143 -3.37 -17.39 -8.59
N THR A 144 -3.25 -18.55 -9.23
CA THR A 144 -3.79 -18.79 -10.58
C THR A 144 -5.31 -18.61 -10.63
N ARG A 145 -6.05 -19.13 -9.64
CA ARG A 145 -7.49 -18.96 -9.52
C ARG A 145 -7.89 -17.48 -9.40
N CYS A 146 -7.09 -16.68 -8.68
CA CYS A 146 -7.35 -15.26 -8.43
C CYS A 146 -6.72 -14.32 -9.47
N GLN A 147 -5.96 -14.83 -10.46
CA GLN A 147 -5.32 -14.02 -11.49
C GLN A 147 -6.27 -13.03 -12.19
N PRO A 148 -7.53 -13.41 -12.55
CA PRO A 148 -8.45 -12.44 -13.15
C PRO A 148 -8.77 -11.22 -12.28
N LEU A 149 -8.69 -11.37 -10.93
CA LEU A 149 -8.85 -10.25 -10.00
C LEU A 149 -7.63 -9.33 -10.04
N PHE A 150 -6.44 -9.89 -10.11
CA PHE A 150 -5.19 -9.12 -10.20
C PHE A 150 -5.12 -8.37 -11.53
N ASP A 151 -5.49 -9.01 -12.65
CA ASP A 151 -5.49 -8.41 -13.98
C ASP A 151 -6.49 -7.24 -14.08
N ALA A 152 -7.60 -7.29 -13.34
CA ALA A 152 -8.57 -6.21 -13.28
C ALA A 152 -8.03 -4.96 -12.55
N MET A 153 -7.06 -5.12 -11.63
CA MET A 153 -6.57 -4.04 -10.78
C MET A 153 -5.16 -3.56 -11.11
N GLY A 154 -4.37 -4.39 -11.80
CA GLY A 154 -2.95 -4.13 -12.02
C GLY A 154 -2.49 -4.38 -13.45
N GLN A 155 -1.37 -3.75 -13.80
CA GLN A 155 -0.71 -3.97 -15.10
C GLN A 155 0.25 -5.17 -15.07
N ARG A 156 0.66 -5.60 -13.87
CA ARG A 156 1.55 -6.75 -13.71
C ARG A 156 1.48 -7.34 -12.31
N THR A 157 1.42 -8.67 -12.25
CA THR A 157 1.53 -9.46 -11.03
C THR A 157 2.91 -10.11 -10.97
N PHE A 158 3.60 -9.98 -9.83
CA PHE A 158 4.88 -10.61 -9.54
C PHE A 158 4.65 -11.67 -8.46
N VAL A 159 4.77 -12.92 -8.80
CA VAL A 159 4.76 -14.01 -7.81
C VAL A 159 6.13 -14.06 -7.15
N VAL A 160 6.17 -13.79 -5.84
CA VAL A 160 7.43 -13.69 -5.07
C VAL A 160 7.70 -14.89 -4.19
N GLY A 161 6.75 -15.82 -4.08
CA GLY A 161 6.91 -17.07 -3.33
C GLY A 161 5.58 -17.76 -3.05
N ASP A 162 5.66 -18.92 -2.47
CA ASP A 162 4.54 -19.75 -2.02
C ASP A 162 4.15 -19.49 -0.55
N ASP A 163 5.03 -18.82 0.21
CA ASP A 163 4.76 -18.39 1.58
C ASP A 163 4.27 -16.94 1.60
N ALA A 164 3.00 -16.74 1.98
CA ALA A 164 2.32 -15.45 1.89
C ALA A 164 3.08 -14.28 2.57
N PRO A 165 3.70 -14.41 3.76
CA PRO A 165 4.49 -13.35 4.38
C PRO A 165 5.61 -12.76 3.52
N ALA A 166 6.13 -13.51 2.54
CA ALA A 166 7.17 -13.02 1.64
C ALA A 166 6.73 -11.77 0.85
N ALA A 167 5.47 -11.70 0.42
CA ALA A 167 4.96 -10.51 -0.26
C ALA A 167 4.87 -9.29 0.66
N SER A 168 4.50 -9.49 1.93
CA SER A 168 4.52 -8.41 2.94
C SER A 168 5.93 -7.87 3.15
N LEU A 169 6.93 -8.75 3.26
CA LEU A 169 8.34 -8.36 3.38
C LEU A 169 8.82 -7.58 2.16
N VAL A 170 8.53 -8.07 0.95
CA VAL A 170 8.86 -7.38 -0.31
C VAL A 170 8.24 -6.00 -0.35
N LYS A 171 6.98 -5.85 0.10
CA LYS A 171 6.29 -4.56 0.11
C LYS A 171 6.95 -3.56 1.05
N VAL A 172 7.20 -3.92 2.30
CA VAL A 172 7.78 -2.97 3.27
C VAL A 172 9.23 -2.61 2.89
N THR A 173 9.99 -3.56 2.34
CA THR A 173 11.34 -3.32 1.83
C THR A 173 11.32 -2.39 0.61
N GLY A 174 10.36 -2.58 -0.31
CA GLY A 174 10.19 -1.68 -1.46
C GLY A 174 9.81 -0.26 -1.04
N ASN A 175 8.93 -0.10 -0.05
CA ASN A 175 8.58 1.23 0.48
C ASN A 175 9.77 1.91 1.20
N PHE A 176 10.61 1.13 1.89
CA PHE A 176 11.89 1.64 2.42
C PHE A 176 12.77 2.21 1.31
N LEU A 177 12.93 1.53 0.18
CA LEU A 177 13.71 2.05 -0.94
C LEU A 177 13.12 3.35 -1.50
N ILE A 178 11.80 3.47 -1.58
CA ILE A 178 11.14 4.71 -2.01
C ILE A 178 11.46 5.85 -1.06
N THR A 179 11.32 5.63 0.26
CA THR A 179 11.61 6.70 1.25
C THR A 179 13.07 7.10 1.28
N THR A 180 13.99 6.17 1.06
CA THR A 180 15.42 6.46 0.95
C THR A 180 15.72 7.33 -0.27
N VAL A 181 15.05 7.06 -1.40
CA VAL A 181 15.16 7.93 -2.59
C VAL A 181 14.62 9.33 -2.31
N ILE A 182 13.47 9.46 -1.61
CA ILE A 182 12.92 10.77 -1.26
C ILE A 182 13.88 11.56 -0.38
N GLU A 183 14.47 10.92 0.64
CA GLU A 183 15.47 11.58 1.50
C GLU A 183 16.70 12.01 0.70
N SER A 184 17.27 11.11 -0.10
CA SER A 184 18.43 11.42 -0.94
C SER A 184 18.16 12.56 -1.93
N LEU A 185 16.97 12.61 -2.49
CA LEU A 185 16.54 13.72 -3.35
C LEU A 185 16.40 15.02 -2.54
N GLY A 186 15.87 14.95 -1.31
CA GLY A 186 15.77 16.12 -0.42
C GLY A 186 17.13 16.79 -0.19
N GLU A 187 18.13 15.98 0.19
CA GLU A 187 19.51 16.47 0.38
C GLU A 187 20.12 17.03 -0.92
N ALA A 188 19.97 16.29 -2.03
CA ALA A 188 20.50 16.71 -3.33
C ALA A 188 19.87 18.04 -3.80
N PHE A 189 18.54 18.18 -3.70
CA PHE A 189 17.87 19.42 -4.08
C PHE A 189 18.18 20.58 -3.14
N ALA A 190 18.44 20.33 -1.85
CA ALA A 190 18.90 21.35 -0.93
C ALA A 190 20.27 21.90 -1.36
N LEU A 191 21.22 21.02 -1.69
CA LEU A 191 22.54 21.41 -2.20
C LEU A 191 22.44 22.19 -3.51
N ILE A 192 21.67 21.70 -4.48
CA ILE A 192 21.46 22.34 -5.79
C ILE A 192 20.89 23.75 -5.64
N ARG A 193 19.82 23.91 -4.83
CA ARG A 193 19.22 25.23 -4.58
C ARG A 193 20.18 26.19 -3.88
N LYS A 194 20.88 25.69 -2.85
CA LYS A 194 21.86 26.50 -2.10
C LYS A 194 23.01 26.99 -2.98
N SER A 195 23.37 26.22 -4.01
CA SER A 195 24.42 26.56 -5.00
C SER A 195 23.91 27.41 -6.17
N GLY A 196 22.64 27.83 -6.16
CA GLY A 196 22.06 28.69 -7.20
C GLY A 196 21.74 27.98 -8.52
N VAL A 197 21.71 26.66 -8.53
CA VAL A 197 21.31 25.88 -9.71
C VAL A 197 19.79 25.70 -9.71
N ASP A 198 19.17 25.85 -10.89
CA ASP A 198 17.73 25.66 -11.05
C ASP A 198 17.31 24.20 -10.79
N PRO A 199 16.39 23.94 -9.84
CA PRO A 199 15.98 22.59 -9.48
C PRO A 199 15.25 21.86 -10.63
N GLY A 200 14.55 22.57 -11.51
CA GLY A 200 13.88 21.96 -12.67
C GLY A 200 14.89 21.43 -13.68
N LYS A 201 15.96 22.18 -13.95
CA LYS A 201 17.06 21.71 -14.82
C LYS A 201 17.82 20.54 -14.21
N PHE A 202 18.02 20.53 -12.91
CA PHE A 202 18.62 19.38 -12.24
C PHE A 202 17.74 18.14 -12.37
N LEU A 203 16.43 18.27 -12.17
CA LEU A 203 15.47 17.19 -12.37
C LEU A 203 15.51 16.64 -13.81
N GLU A 204 15.56 17.55 -14.81
CA GLU A 204 15.66 17.17 -16.22
C GLU A 204 16.90 16.31 -16.49
N VAL A 205 18.05 16.71 -15.96
CA VAL A 205 19.31 15.91 -16.07
C VAL A 205 19.15 14.54 -15.42
N LEU A 206 18.58 14.46 -14.20
CA LEU A 206 18.38 13.19 -13.51
C LEU A 206 17.46 12.27 -14.31
N THR A 207 16.28 12.75 -14.68
CA THR A 207 15.25 11.92 -15.32
C THR A 207 15.49 11.65 -16.79
N GLY A 208 16.32 12.45 -17.44
CA GLY A 208 16.80 12.25 -18.81
C GLY A 208 18.02 11.34 -18.93
N SER A 209 18.61 10.93 -17.80
CA SER A 209 19.82 10.09 -17.78
C SER A 209 19.60 8.80 -16.97
N LEU A 210 20.48 8.50 -16.02
CA LEU A 210 20.51 7.24 -15.25
C LEU A 210 19.35 7.07 -14.26
N PHE A 211 18.66 8.16 -13.88
CA PHE A 211 17.62 8.16 -12.85
C PHE A 211 16.20 8.24 -13.46
N SER A 212 15.96 7.59 -14.59
CA SER A 212 14.71 7.71 -15.36
C SER A 212 13.53 6.90 -14.78
N SER A 213 13.63 6.37 -13.56
CA SER A 213 12.55 5.57 -12.96
C SER A 213 11.35 6.44 -12.51
N PRO A 214 10.13 5.86 -12.42
CA PRO A 214 8.94 6.58 -11.96
C PRO A 214 9.09 7.22 -10.58
N VAL A 215 9.85 6.59 -9.66
CA VAL A 215 10.10 7.11 -8.31
C VAL A 215 10.83 8.45 -8.36
N TYR A 216 11.91 8.55 -9.14
CA TYR A 216 12.65 9.81 -9.31
C TYR A 216 11.83 10.89 -10.01
N ARG A 217 11.05 10.53 -11.05
CA ARG A 217 10.18 11.48 -11.75
C ARG A 217 9.11 12.07 -10.83
N THR A 218 8.40 11.19 -10.12
CA THR A 218 7.28 11.61 -9.25
C THR A 218 7.78 12.44 -8.08
N TYR A 219 8.67 11.89 -7.27
CA TYR A 219 9.11 12.55 -6.04
C TYR A 219 10.09 13.68 -6.31
N GLY A 220 10.98 13.52 -7.30
CA GLY A 220 11.84 14.60 -7.76
C GLY A 220 11.03 15.79 -8.29
N GLY A 221 9.94 15.55 -9.01
CA GLY A 221 9.02 16.59 -9.47
C GLY A 221 8.36 17.35 -8.33
N MET A 222 7.85 16.63 -7.32
CA MET A 222 7.24 17.23 -6.11
C MET A 222 8.26 18.10 -5.35
N ILE A 223 9.48 17.61 -5.17
CA ILE A 223 10.55 18.30 -4.45
C ILE A 223 11.08 19.50 -5.25
N ALA A 224 11.28 19.35 -6.57
CA ALA A 224 11.72 20.45 -7.42
C ALA A 224 10.73 21.61 -7.44
N ALA A 225 9.42 21.31 -7.42
CA ALA A 225 8.35 22.30 -7.39
C ALA A 225 8.00 22.78 -5.96
N ASP A 226 8.56 22.16 -4.92
CA ASP A 226 8.15 22.31 -3.52
C ASP A 226 6.62 22.18 -3.35
N ASN A 227 6.01 21.27 -4.11
CA ASN A 227 4.57 21.03 -4.08
C ASN A 227 4.27 19.57 -3.73
N PHE A 228 3.62 19.36 -2.61
CA PHE A 228 3.29 18.05 -2.05
C PHE A 228 1.76 17.79 -2.02
N GLU A 229 1.01 18.58 -2.77
CA GLU A 229 -0.43 18.43 -2.93
C GLU A 229 -0.82 17.97 -4.36
N PRO A 230 -1.92 17.20 -4.48
CA PRO A 230 -2.68 16.61 -3.39
C PRO A 230 -1.91 15.47 -2.70
N VAL A 231 -2.20 15.26 -1.41
CA VAL A 231 -1.58 14.17 -0.63
C VAL A 231 -1.97 12.82 -1.23
N GLY A 232 -1.00 12.12 -1.80
CA GLY A 232 -1.22 10.80 -2.38
C GLY A 232 -0.83 9.66 -1.44
N PHE A 233 0.17 9.91 -0.57
CA PHE A 233 0.58 8.99 0.50
C PHE A 233 1.01 9.79 1.72
N SER A 234 0.19 9.74 2.79
CA SER A 234 0.37 10.61 3.95
C SER A 234 1.58 10.24 4.81
N MET A 235 2.13 11.22 5.53
CA MET A 235 3.24 11.04 6.45
C MET A 235 2.98 9.91 7.48
N PRO A 236 1.80 9.81 8.16
CA PRO A 236 1.55 8.73 9.10
C PRO A 236 1.62 7.33 8.48
N LEU A 237 1.19 7.16 7.22
CA LEU A 237 1.31 5.89 6.50
C LEU A 237 2.77 5.59 6.16
N GLY A 238 3.55 6.59 5.76
CA GLY A 238 4.99 6.44 5.55
C GLY A 238 5.73 6.03 6.82
N MET A 239 5.43 6.68 7.94
CA MET A 239 5.97 6.34 9.26
C MET A 239 5.60 4.92 9.69
N LYS A 240 4.35 4.51 9.43
CA LYS A 240 3.91 3.14 9.70
C LYS A 240 4.73 2.15 8.88
N ASP A 241 4.87 2.35 7.57
CA ASP A 241 5.59 1.43 6.69
C ASP A 241 7.08 1.34 7.08
N ASN A 242 7.69 2.45 7.48
CA ASN A 242 9.08 2.45 7.96
C ASN A 242 9.23 1.68 9.29
N ARG A 243 8.25 1.75 10.20
CA ARG A 243 8.25 0.91 11.42
C ARG A 243 8.13 -0.58 11.07
N LEU A 244 7.32 -0.93 10.07
CA LEU A 244 7.15 -2.31 9.66
C LEU A 244 8.45 -2.91 9.10
N VAL A 245 9.21 -2.16 8.29
CA VAL A 245 10.49 -2.68 7.77
C VAL A 245 11.55 -2.77 8.87
N LEU A 246 11.60 -1.83 9.81
CA LEU A 246 12.50 -1.89 10.96
C LEU A 246 12.21 -3.10 11.85
N ALA A 247 10.92 -3.39 12.11
CA ALA A 247 10.53 -4.57 12.88
C ALA A 247 10.93 -5.87 12.17
N ALA A 248 10.71 -5.98 10.87
CA ALA A 248 11.12 -7.14 10.09
C ALA A 248 12.66 -7.30 10.06
N ALA A 249 13.40 -6.19 10.00
CA ALA A 249 14.86 -6.19 10.01
C ALA A 249 15.42 -6.62 11.39
N GLU A 250 14.79 -6.17 12.47
CA GLU A 250 15.16 -6.58 13.84
C GLU A 250 14.97 -8.08 14.04
N GLU A 251 13.81 -8.62 13.61
CA GLU A 251 13.53 -10.06 13.67
C GLU A 251 14.55 -10.89 12.87
N ALA A 252 14.96 -10.38 11.71
CA ALA A 252 15.95 -11.03 10.84
C ALA A 252 17.41 -10.75 11.24
N ALA A 253 17.67 -9.94 12.29
CA ALA A 253 18.98 -9.47 12.70
C ALA A 253 19.77 -8.77 11.57
N VAL A 254 19.06 -7.97 10.71
CA VAL A 254 19.64 -7.20 9.61
C VAL A 254 19.72 -5.72 9.99
N PRO A 255 20.93 -5.12 10.15
CA PRO A 255 21.05 -3.70 10.39
C PRO A 255 20.56 -2.86 9.23
N MET A 256 19.66 -1.90 9.49
CA MET A 256 19.13 -0.96 8.48
C MET A 256 19.33 0.51 8.92
N PRO A 257 20.57 1.04 8.87
CA PRO A 257 20.85 2.41 9.30
C PRO A 257 20.09 3.47 8.52
N MET A 258 19.90 3.29 7.21
CA MET A 258 19.11 4.21 6.37
C MET A 258 17.64 4.25 6.78
N ALA A 259 17.03 3.13 7.16
CA ALA A 259 15.66 3.09 7.66
C ALA A 259 15.53 3.83 9.00
N SER A 260 16.52 3.74 9.86
CA SER A 260 16.60 4.49 11.13
C SER A 260 16.74 5.99 10.88
N LEU A 261 17.57 6.41 9.94
CA LEU A 261 17.70 7.80 9.51
C LEU A 261 16.36 8.33 8.98
N VAL A 262 15.72 7.61 8.06
CA VAL A 262 14.40 7.99 7.50
C VAL A 262 13.35 8.13 8.60
N ARG A 263 13.32 7.22 9.59
CA ARG A 263 12.43 7.37 10.76
C ARG A 263 12.63 8.71 11.45
N ASP A 264 13.87 9.08 11.71
CA ASP A 264 14.19 10.31 12.43
C ASP A 264 13.86 11.55 11.59
N ARG A 265 14.03 11.49 10.26
CA ARG A 265 13.57 12.53 9.32
C ARG A 265 12.04 12.70 9.34
N MET A 266 11.28 11.60 9.32
CA MET A 266 9.82 11.64 9.42
C MET A 266 9.34 12.20 10.76
N LEU A 267 10.02 11.86 11.87
CA LEU A 267 9.75 12.44 13.18
C LEU A 267 10.03 13.93 13.20
N ALA A 268 11.15 14.38 12.64
CA ALA A 268 11.50 15.80 12.51
C ALA A 268 10.45 16.55 11.67
N ALA A 269 10.01 15.97 10.56
CA ALA A 269 8.98 16.54 9.71
C ALA A 269 7.65 16.70 10.49
N THR A 270 7.24 15.67 11.21
CA THR A 270 6.03 15.73 12.06
C THR A 270 6.13 16.80 13.13
N ALA A 271 7.27 16.87 13.85
CA ALA A 271 7.51 17.89 14.87
C ALA A 271 7.52 19.31 14.32
N GLN A 272 7.84 19.50 13.04
CA GLN A 272 7.84 20.77 12.34
C GLN A 272 6.54 21.08 11.59
N GLY A 273 5.43 20.39 11.91
CA GLY A 273 4.09 20.69 11.39
C GLY A 273 3.79 20.07 10.01
N LEU A 274 4.58 19.09 9.55
CA LEU A 274 4.36 18.38 8.28
C LEU A 274 3.66 17.02 8.49
N GLY A 275 3.04 16.78 9.66
CA GLY A 275 2.42 15.51 10.01
C GLY A 275 1.26 15.08 9.11
N ASP A 276 0.56 16.04 8.49
CA ASP A 276 -0.57 15.77 7.58
C ASP A 276 -0.19 15.84 6.09
N ALA A 277 1.07 16.16 5.79
CA ALA A 277 1.56 16.28 4.42
C ALA A 277 1.80 14.91 3.76
N ASP A 278 2.03 14.93 2.44
CA ASP A 278 2.57 13.76 1.72
C ASP A 278 3.95 13.40 2.31
N TRP A 279 4.26 12.12 2.41
CA TRP A 279 5.53 11.64 2.96
C TRP A 279 6.76 12.23 2.26
N ALA A 280 6.62 12.63 0.99
CA ALA A 280 7.68 13.30 0.24
C ALA A 280 8.08 14.65 0.85
N ALA A 281 7.25 15.24 1.71
CA ALA A 281 7.55 16.49 2.41
C ALA A 281 8.71 16.36 3.42
N ILE A 282 9.20 15.13 3.73
CA ILE A 282 10.48 14.98 4.49
C ILE A 282 11.63 15.73 3.83
N ALA A 283 11.62 15.88 2.50
CA ALA A 283 12.63 16.66 1.78
C ALA A 283 12.73 18.12 2.26
N ARG A 284 11.66 18.70 2.81
CA ARG A 284 11.69 20.04 3.40
C ARG A 284 12.59 20.14 4.63
N ILE A 285 12.85 19.03 5.31
CA ILE A 285 13.78 19.03 6.45
C ILE A 285 15.17 19.37 5.98
N SER A 286 15.67 18.76 4.91
CA SER A 286 16.98 19.08 4.31
C SER A 286 17.06 20.53 3.81
N LEU A 287 15.97 21.07 3.24
CA LEU A 287 15.91 22.47 2.83
C LEU A 287 16.03 23.42 4.04
N ARG A 288 15.25 23.19 5.10
CA ARG A 288 15.26 23.99 6.32
C ARG A 288 16.62 23.94 7.04
N GLU A 289 17.24 22.76 7.12
CA GLU A 289 18.58 22.60 7.69
C GLU A 289 19.65 23.33 6.87
N ALA A 290 19.45 23.47 5.56
CA ALA A 290 20.30 24.27 4.68
C ALA A 290 20.02 25.79 4.77
N GLY A 291 19.02 26.22 5.55
CA GLY A 291 18.60 27.63 5.66
C GLY A 291 17.89 28.15 4.38
N LEU A 292 17.07 27.30 3.78
CA LEU A 292 16.24 27.58 2.59
C LEU A 292 14.74 27.58 2.95
#